data_8825c540243553d35396c702339a4e3f
#
_entry.id   8825c540243553d35396c702339a4e3f
#
_cell.length_a   1.000
_cell.length_b   1.000
_cell.length_c   1.000
_cell.angle_alpha   90.00
_cell.angle_beta   90.00
_cell.angle_gamma   90.00
#
_symmetry.space_group_name_H-M   'P 1'
#
loop_
_entity.id
_entity.type
_entity.pdbx_description
1 polymer ?
#
loop_
_entity_poly.entity_id
_entity_poly.type
_entity_poly.pdbx_seq_one_letter_code
_entity_poly.pdbx_strand_id
1 'polypeptide(L)'
;MKNSSQRGALALLGWAMAGSLLTLGFCSCGGGKSSEENPFAFAQVETLTCDSIPIAEILQPSVWTVVGDKAVLASRQNDSLFWVYRLPEFEFLYCFGLKGEGPYELTGISLMRDASQQGRFCVGDQEKELSYRLDETEAKDVRRIPLGGVSNPLMRVGDSIALGQRMLFSMEEVRYEYYTVNTRSGQGVDTVRALLSKASLQLSERGMAVANLHNIPKVALLGEGFVLAYPDVRSLYFYRVDQAGKIDLERVVGEQLTREQVEALPQERFETGYGLFQAQGTDERIYLLSYRRGDRSGEESQAAFTYYVEVYDKRGRPIKTFELDRAVTSMLVDESRGRFYFYDARYDFEWVYTCAFDL
;
A
#
# COMPACT_ATOMS: atom_id res chain seq x y z
N MET A 1 -56.32 20.26 -52.02
CA MET A 1 -56.27 21.51 -52.83
C MET A 1 -54.81 21.83 -53.02
N LYS A 2 -54.41 21.60 -54.24
CA LYS A 2 -53.76 22.53 -55.22
C LYS A 2 -52.37 22.93 -54.78
N ASN A 3 -51.40 22.40 -55.44
CA ASN A 3 -50.72 22.80 -56.75
C ASN A 3 -49.49 23.59 -56.42
N SER A 4 -48.39 23.43 -56.94
CA SER A 4 -47.80 22.99 -58.23
C SER A 4 -46.45 23.69 -58.35
N SER A 5 -45.40 22.93 -58.64
CA SER A 5 -44.66 22.99 -59.96
C SER A 5 -43.85 24.29 -60.13
N GLN A 6 -42.68 24.35 -60.63
CA GLN A 6 -41.96 23.75 -61.73
C GLN A 6 -40.53 24.29 -61.72
N ARG A 7 -39.47 23.50 -61.93
CA ARG A 7 -38.70 23.33 -63.20
C ARG A 7 -37.89 24.54 -63.70
N GLY A 8 -36.63 24.23 -64.00
CA GLY A 8 -35.75 24.86 -64.98
C GLY A 8 -34.31 24.86 -64.51
N ALA A 9 -33.47 24.16 -64.86
CA ALA A 9 -32.71 23.54 -65.98
C ALA A 9 -31.86 24.52 -66.78
N LEU A 10 -30.64 24.06 -67.03
CA LEU A 10 -29.60 24.49 -68.05
C LEU A 10 -28.79 25.77 -67.69
N ALA A 11 -27.54 25.88 -67.96
CA ALA A 11 -26.46 25.04 -68.57
C ALA A 11 -25.18 25.87 -68.65
N LEU A 12 -24.07 25.21 -68.56
CA LEU A 12 -22.86 25.31 -69.33
C LEU A 12 -21.87 26.50 -69.28
N LEU A 13 -20.62 26.06 -69.09
CA LEU A 13 -19.35 26.54 -69.70
C LEU A 13 -18.79 27.86 -69.11
N GLY A 14 -17.63 27.85 -68.52
CA GLY A 14 -16.36 27.69 -69.11
C GLY A 14 -15.32 28.58 -68.45
N TRP A 15 -14.13 28.12 -68.46
CA TRP A 15 -12.83 28.80 -68.49
C TRP A 15 -12.11 29.06 -67.15
N ALA A 16 -10.97 28.40 -67.12
CA ALA A 16 -9.84 28.54 -66.26
C ALA A 16 -9.26 29.96 -66.23
N MET A 17 -8.80 30.35 -65.02
CA MET A 17 -7.57 31.15 -64.92
C MET A 17 -6.94 30.91 -63.56
N ALA A 18 -5.66 30.67 -63.61
CA ALA A 18 -4.75 30.54 -62.48
C ALA A 18 -4.70 31.81 -61.65
N GLY A 19 -4.78 31.67 -60.34
CA GLY A 19 -4.56 32.72 -59.39
C GLY A 19 -4.03 32.14 -58.10
N SER A 20 -2.70 32.11 -57.94
CA SER A 20 -2.01 31.78 -56.69
C SER A 20 -2.44 32.74 -55.60
N LEU A 21 -3.24 32.28 -54.66
CA LEU A 21 -3.43 32.97 -53.40
C LEU A 21 -2.80 32.14 -52.28
N LEU A 22 -1.74 32.67 -51.71
CA LEU A 22 -1.17 32.26 -50.47
C LEU A 22 -2.26 32.29 -49.39
N THR A 23 -2.77 31.14 -49.03
CA THR A 23 -3.54 30.97 -47.79
C THR A 23 -2.53 30.80 -46.64
N LEU A 24 -2.29 31.88 -45.94
CA LEU A 24 -1.74 31.85 -44.58
C LEU A 24 -2.65 30.95 -43.75
N GLY A 25 -2.24 29.69 -43.61
CA GLY A 25 -2.84 28.79 -42.63
C GLY A 25 -2.59 29.32 -41.24
N PHE A 26 -3.61 29.89 -40.62
CA PHE A 26 -3.66 30.02 -39.19
C PHE A 26 -3.64 28.60 -38.61
N CYS A 27 -2.46 28.14 -38.22
CA CYS A 27 -2.37 27.06 -37.24
C CYS A 27 -3.02 27.55 -35.96
N SER A 28 -4.32 27.32 -35.86
CA SER A 28 -5.00 27.29 -34.56
C SER A 28 -4.34 26.16 -33.78
N CYS A 29 -3.37 26.51 -32.95
CA CYS A 29 -2.97 25.68 -31.83
C CYS A 29 -4.19 25.59 -30.93
N GLY A 30 -5.11 24.71 -31.26
CA GLY A 30 -6.07 24.18 -30.31
C GLY A 30 -5.25 23.50 -29.24
N GLY A 31 -5.09 24.18 -28.10
CA GLY A 31 -4.62 23.57 -26.87
C GLY A 31 -5.56 22.43 -26.54
N GLY A 32 -5.28 21.25 -27.09
CA GLY A 32 -5.84 20.03 -26.57
C GLY A 32 -5.45 20.00 -25.11
N LYS A 33 -6.41 20.17 -24.20
CA LYS A 33 -6.28 19.68 -22.85
C LYS A 33 -5.88 18.21 -23.04
N SER A 34 -4.61 17.91 -22.77
CA SER A 34 -4.20 16.53 -22.58
C SER A 34 -5.19 16.01 -21.54
N SER A 35 -6.02 15.04 -21.92
CA SER A 35 -6.77 14.26 -20.95
C SER A 35 -5.69 13.81 -19.96
N GLU A 36 -5.69 14.36 -18.76
CA GLU A 36 -4.81 13.87 -17.70
C GLU A 36 -5.11 12.38 -17.61
N GLU A 37 -4.17 11.56 -18.10
CA GLU A 37 -4.28 10.12 -18.00
C GLU A 37 -4.47 9.82 -16.52
N ASN A 38 -5.53 9.11 -16.18
CA ASN A 38 -5.77 8.69 -14.81
C ASN A 38 -4.54 7.88 -14.34
N PRO A 39 -3.73 8.39 -13.40
CA PRO A 39 -2.48 7.75 -12.98
C PRO A 39 -2.71 6.40 -12.29
N PHE A 40 -3.96 6.02 -12.06
CA PHE A 40 -4.38 4.74 -11.48
C PHE A 40 -5.14 3.86 -12.49
N ALA A 41 -5.05 4.17 -13.78
CA ALA A 41 -5.61 3.33 -14.83
C ALA A 41 -4.63 2.20 -15.17
N PHE A 42 -5.05 0.97 -14.92
CA PHE A 42 -4.28 -0.22 -15.29
C PHE A 42 -4.72 -0.70 -16.67
N ALA A 43 -3.74 -0.92 -17.56
CA ALA A 43 -3.99 -1.46 -18.89
C ALA A 43 -4.34 -2.96 -18.86
N GLN A 44 -3.94 -3.67 -17.81
CA GLN A 44 -4.12 -5.10 -17.67
C GLN A 44 -4.77 -5.44 -16.33
N VAL A 45 -5.81 -6.26 -16.40
CA VAL A 45 -6.44 -6.89 -15.25
C VAL A 45 -6.42 -8.40 -15.50
N GLU A 46 -5.88 -9.15 -14.54
CA GLU A 46 -5.79 -10.61 -14.59
C GLU A 46 -6.49 -11.18 -13.37
N THR A 47 -7.29 -12.22 -13.55
CA THR A 47 -7.92 -12.93 -12.42
C THR A 47 -6.98 -14.02 -11.93
N LEU A 48 -6.69 -14.02 -10.63
CA LEU A 48 -5.91 -15.07 -9.98
C LEU A 48 -6.83 -16.04 -9.25
N THR A 49 -6.56 -17.32 -9.47
CA THR A 49 -7.15 -18.41 -8.68
C THR A 49 -6.10 -18.88 -7.68
N CYS A 50 -6.47 -18.89 -6.40
CA CYS A 50 -5.54 -19.22 -5.33
C CYS A 50 -5.77 -20.62 -4.78
N ASP A 51 -4.70 -21.36 -4.58
CA ASP A 51 -4.67 -22.61 -3.83
C ASP A 51 -4.72 -22.33 -2.32
N SER A 52 -5.10 -23.33 -1.53
CA SER A 52 -5.18 -23.24 -0.07
C SER A 52 -4.18 -24.16 0.60
N ILE A 53 -3.39 -23.64 1.53
CA ILE A 53 -2.43 -24.39 2.34
C ILE A 53 -2.93 -24.39 3.78
N PRO A 54 -3.18 -25.57 4.41
CA PRO A 54 -3.61 -25.63 5.81
C PRO A 54 -2.47 -25.25 6.76
N ILE A 55 -2.79 -24.46 7.80
CA ILE A 55 -1.85 -24.05 8.84
C ILE A 55 -2.43 -24.41 10.20
N ALA A 56 -1.63 -25.03 11.04
CA ALA A 56 -2.08 -25.47 12.37
C ALA A 56 -1.22 -24.93 13.52
N GLU A 57 -0.02 -24.40 13.25
CA GLU A 57 0.98 -24.15 14.27
C GLU A 57 0.84 -22.77 14.94
N ILE A 58 0.26 -21.79 14.23
CA ILE A 58 0.18 -20.40 14.69
C ILE A 58 -1.27 -19.94 14.84
N LEU A 59 -1.53 -19.18 15.89
CA LEU A 59 -2.79 -18.50 16.13
C LEU A 59 -2.68 -17.02 15.77
N GLN A 60 -3.61 -16.51 14.98
CA GLN A 60 -3.80 -15.08 14.68
C GLN A 60 -2.48 -14.32 14.41
N PRO A 61 -1.83 -14.53 13.27
CA PRO A 61 -0.64 -13.76 12.91
C PRO A 61 -1.03 -12.30 12.77
N SER A 62 -0.18 -11.41 13.30
CA SER A 62 -0.40 -9.97 13.22
C SER A 62 0.30 -9.33 12.03
N VAL A 63 1.48 -9.81 11.73
CA VAL A 63 2.33 -9.35 10.61
C VAL A 63 3.21 -10.50 10.10
N TRP A 64 3.62 -10.42 8.85
CA TRP A 64 4.50 -11.39 8.19
C TRP A 64 5.44 -10.73 7.19
N THR A 65 6.53 -11.43 6.86
CA THR A 65 7.54 -10.98 5.90
C THR A 65 8.23 -12.15 5.22
N VAL A 66 8.84 -11.92 4.05
CA VAL A 66 9.74 -12.87 3.38
C VAL A 66 11.18 -12.55 3.73
N VAL A 67 11.96 -13.59 4.04
CA VAL A 67 13.40 -13.53 4.28
C VAL A 67 14.06 -14.67 3.52
N GLY A 68 14.60 -14.39 2.34
CA GLY A 68 15.19 -15.40 1.46
C GLY A 68 14.14 -16.41 0.97
N ASP A 69 14.27 -17.66 1.38
CA ASP A 69 13.36 -18.77 1.08
C ASP A 69 12.36 -19.06 2.21
N LYS A 70 12.21 -18.13 3.15
CA LYS A 70 11.38 -18.32 4.33
C LYS A 70 10.34 -17.22 4.48
N ALA A 71 9.14 -17.60 4.94
CA ALA A 71 8.16 -16.69 5.49
C ALA A 71 8.29 -16.67 7.02
N VAL A 72 8.31 -15.48 7.61
CA VAL A 72 8.29 -15.30 9.06
C VAL A 72 6.97 -14.62 9.43
N LEU A 73 6.19 -15.30 10.26
CA LEU A 73 4.93 -14.81 10.78
C LEU A 73 5.11 -14.45 12.26
N ALA A 74 4.54 -13.33 12.67
CA ALA A 74 4.58 -12.91 14.05
C ALA A 74 3.19 -13.00 14.69
N SER A 75 3.11 -13.55 15.90
CA SER A 75 1.89 -13.60 16.72
C SER A 75 2.17 -13.23 18.17
N ARG A 76 1.22 -12.54 18.78
CA ARG A 76 1.25 -12.24 20.23
C ARG A 76 0.41 -13.19 21.06
N GLN A 77 -0.33 -14.09 20.43
CA GLN A 77 -1.26 -15.00 21.08
C GLN A 77 -0.57 -16.25 21.65
N ASN A 78 0.60 -16.60 21.10
CA ASN A 78 1.35 -17.80 21.46
C ASN A 78 2.52 -17.48 22.41
N ASP A 79 3.17 -18.51 22.95
CA ASP A 79 4.36 -18.36 23.82
C ASP A 79 5.58 -17.85 23.04
N SER A 80 5.82 -18.38 21.86
CA SER A 80 6.82 -17.83 20.93
C SER A 80 6.24 -16.64 20.17
N LEU A 81 7.11 -15.75 19.70
CA LEU A 81 6.71 -14.57 18.93
C LEU A 81 6.72 -14.77 17.42
N PHE A 82 7.57 -15.67 16.92
CA PHE A 82 7.81 -15.85 15.49
C PHE A 82 7.71 -17.30 15.07
N TRP A 83 7.09 -17.55 13.91
CA TRP A 83 6.97 -18.84 13.24
C TRP A 83 7.61 -18.75 11.87
N VAL A 84 8.45 -19.70 11.54
CA VAL A 84 9.20 -19.76 10.29
C VAL A 84 8.68 -20.90 9.43
N TYR A 85 8.35 -20.57 8.20
CA TYR A 85 7.89 -21.51 7.19
C TYR A 85 8.79 -21.46 5.97
N ARG A 86 9.07 -22.61 5.35
CA ARG A 86 9.79 -22.69 4.07
C ARG A 86 8.85 -22.41 2.92
N LEU A 87 9.29 -21.59 1.98
CA LEU A 87 8.60 -21.25 0.76
C LEU A 87 9.11 -22.10 -0.41
N PRO A 88 8.29 -22.43 -1.43
CA PRO A 88 6.90 -21.94 -1.61
C PRO A 88 5.82 -22.80 -0.94
N GLU A 89 6.12 -23.96 -0.39
CA GLU A 89 5.16 -24.95 0.12
C GLU A 89 4.51 -24.50 1.43
N PHE A 90 5.04 -23.49 2.07
CA PHE A 90 4.63 -22.99 3.39
C PHE A 90 4.77 -24.07 4.47
N GLU A 91 5.86 -24.85 4.39
CA GLU A 91 6.17 -25.92 5.35
C GLU A 91 6.70 -25.33 6.66
N PHE A 92 6.10 -25.68 7.79
CA PHE A 92 6.55 -25.23 9.11
C PHE A 92 7.95 -25.77 9.43
N LEU A 93 8.84 -24.89 9.86
CA LEU A 93 10.21 -25.23 10.24
C LEU A 93 10.40 -25.22 11.76
N TYR A 94 10.19 -24.05 12.37
CA TYR A 94 10.36 -23.84 13.82
C TYR A 94 9.72 -22.52 14.26
N CYS A 95 9.64 -22.34 15.59
CA CYS A 95 9.27 -21.06 16.19
C CYS A 95 10.39 -20.56 17.11
N PHE A 96 10.42 -19.24 17.33
CA PHE A 96 11.40 -18.60 18.20
C PHE A 96 10.90 -17.24 18.72
N GLY A 97 11.74 -16.57 19.52
CA GLY A 97 11.47 -15.24 20.08
C GLY A 97 10.70 -15.32 21.39
N LEU A 98 11.12 -14.53 22.35
CA LEU A 98 10.55 -14.47 23.69
C LEU A 98 9.89 -13.12 23.95
N LYS A 99 8.78 -13.13 24.67
CA LYS A 99 8.12 -11.94 25.20
C LYS A 99 8.78 -11.51 26.50
N GLY A 100 9.01 -10.21 26.64
CA GLY A 100 9.52 -9.65 27.88
C GLY A 100 10.41 -8.44 27.68
N GLU A 101 11.06 -8.01 28.77
CA GLU A 101 11.89 -6.81 28.83
C GLU A 101 13.39 -7.14 28.81
N GLY A 102 13.75 -8.41 28.78
CA GLY A 102 15.15 -8.85 28.74
C GLY A 102 15.89 -8.38 27.48
N PRO A 103 17.22 -8.53 27.44
CA PRO A 103 18.05 -7.98 26.35
C PRO A 103 17.71 -8.58 24.97
N TYR A 104 17.19 -9.81 24.94
CA TYR A 104 16.80 -10.53 23.71
C TYR A 104 15.29 -10.89 23.70
N GLU A 105 14.50 -10.23 24.53
CA GLU A 105 13.06 -10.34 24.60
C GLU A 105 12.42 -9.09 23.99
N LEU A 106 11.17 -9.18 23.54
CA LEU A 106 10.44 -8.08 22.91
C LEU A 106 9.12 -7.83 23.63
N THR A 107 8.84 -6.57 23.92
CA THR A 107 7.56 -6.10 24.47
C THR A 107 6.55 -5.77 23.35
N GLY A 108 7.05 -5.40 22.20
CA GLY A 108 6.30 -5.09 20.99
C GLY A 108 6.87 -5.82 19.75
N ILE A 109 6.11 -5.86 18.67
CA ILE A 109 6.55 -6.45 17.41
C ILE A 109 6.30 -5.45 16.28
N SER A 110 7.39 -4.97 15.68
CA SER A 110 7.39 -4.28 14.40
C SER A 110 8.39 -4.95 13.50
N LEU A 111 7.93 -5.53 12.39
CA LEU A 111 8.84 -6.10 11.41
C LEU A 111 9.55 -4.95 10.69
N MET A 112 10.86 -4.89 10.87
CA MET A 112 11.69 -3.83 10.32
C MET A 112 12.33 -4.26 9.02
N ARG A 113 12.53 -3.30 8.14
CA ARG A 113 13.44 -3.44 7.01
C ARG A 113 14.79 -2.83 7.36
N ASP A 114 15.85 -3.59 7.15
CA ASP A 114 17.21 -3.10 7.20
C ASP A 114 17.71 -2.83 5.77
N ALA A 115 17.85 -1.57 5.41
CA ALA A 115 18.31 -1.17 4.09
C ALA A 115 19.81 -1.47 3.85
N SER A 116 20.58 -1.71 4.92
CA SER A 116 22.03 -1.94 4.85
C SER A 116 22.43 -3.42 4.86
N GLN A 117 21.56 -4.32 5.28
CA GLN A 117 21.86 -5.75 5.47
C GLN A 117 20.77 -6.66 4.91
N GLN A 118 20.91 -7.05 3.66
CA GLN A 118 20.01 -8.03 3.04
C GLN A 118 20.17 -9.43 3.67
N GLY A 119 19.06 -10.18 3.73
CA GLY A 119 19.02 -11.57 4.19
C GLY A 119 18.96 -11.76 5.71
N ARG A 120 18.74 -10.68 6.47
CA ARG A 120 18.48 -10.78 7.91
C ARG A 120 17.01 -10.50 8.23
N PHE A 121 16.48 -11.21 9.21
CA PHE A 121 15.21 -10.90 9.83
C PHE A 121 15.42 -9.87 10.93
N CYS A 122 14.84 -8.70 10.79
CA CYS A 122 14.93 -7.61 11.73
C CYS A 122 13.56 -7.32 12.34
N VAL A 123 13.53 -7.23 13.65
CA VAL A 123 12.32 -6.91 14.41
C VAL A 123 12.64 -5.90 15.49
N GLY A 124 11.76 -4.92 15.65
CA GLY A 124 11.92 -3.84 16.61
C GLY A 124 10.82 -3.75 17.63
N ASP A 125 11.15 -3.25 18.79
CA ASP A 125 10.25 -2.61 19.73
C ASP A 125 10.69 -1.16 19.94
N GLN A 126 10.14 -0.46 20.93
CA GLN A 126 10.45 0.96 21.19
C GLN A 126 11.91 1.21 21.59
N GLU A 127 12.61 0.22 22.12
CA GLU A 127 13.92 0.40 22.71
C GLU A 127 15.05 -0.17 21.86
N LYS A 128 14.77 -1.29 21.18
CA LYS A 128 15.81 -2.08 20.52
C LYS A 128 15.29 -2.74 19.24
N GLU A 129 16.23 -2.98 18.35
CA GLU A 129 16.11 -3.93 17.25
C GLU A 129 16.81 -5.22 17.62
N LEU A 130 16.17 -6.36 17.33
CA LEU A 130 16.82 -7.66 17.30
C LEU A 130 16.91 -8.12 15.85
N SER A 131 18.12 -8.48 15.44
CA SER A 131 18.41 -8.90 14.08
C SER A 131 18.94 -10.33 14.10
N TYR A 132 18.31 -11.22 13.34
CA TYR A 132 18.59 -12.64 13.30
C TYR A 132 19.02 -13.09 11.91
N ARG A 133 19.88 -14.09 11.83
CA ARG A 133 20.05 -14.90 10.63
C ARG A 133 19.20 -16.16 10.79
N LEU A 134 18.31 -16.40 9.84
CA LEU A 134 17.45 -17.57 9.83
C LEU A 134 18.18 -18.73 9.15
N ASP A 135 18.20 -19.88 9.82
CA ASP A 135 18.72 -21.14 9.33
C ASP A 135 17.56 -22.11 9.07
N GLU A 136 17.83 -23.37 8.72
CA GLU A 136 16.81 -24.39 8.48
C GLU A 136 16.12 -24.88 9.75
N THR A 137 16.80 -24.81 10.89
CA THR A 137 16.35 -25.38 12.14
C THR A 137 16.23 -24.39 13.29
N GLU A 138 16.83 -23.22 13.16
CA GLU A 138 16.85 -22.23 14.23
C GLU A 138 17.18 -20.81 13.75
N ALA A 139 16.86 -19.81 14.56
CA ALA A 139 17.32 -18.44 14.39
C ALA A 139 18.64 -18.24 15.14
N LYS A 140 19.67 -17.78 14.43
CA LYS A 140 21.06 -17.64 14.93
C LYS A 140 21.54 -16.20 14.85
N ASP A 141 22.77 -16.00 15.39
CA ASP A 141 23.55 -14.78 15.22
C ASP A 141 22.71 -13.53 15.56
N VAL A 142 22.06 -13.58 16.72
CA VAL A 142 21.23 -12.48 17.19
C VAL A 142 22.07 -11.26 17.52
N ARG A 143 21.68 -10.12 16.99
CA ARG A 143 22.29 -8.82 17.28
C ARG A 143 21.25 -7.93 17.90
N ARG A 144 21.65 -7.18 18.92
CA ARG A 144 20.84 -6.15 19.56
C ARG A 144 21.39 -4.78 19.19
N ILE A 145 20.50 -3.92 18.70
CA ILE A 145 20.80 -2.54 18.30
C ILE A 145 19.83 -1.63 19.03
N PRO A 146 20.29 -0.59 19.74
CA PRO A 146 19.40 0.42 20.32
C PRO A 146 18.64 1.16 19.24
N LEU A 147 17.36 1.47 19.48
CA LEU A 147 16.51 2.25 18.58
C LEU A 147 16.25 3.68 19.06
N GLY A 148 16.79 4.06 20.22
CA GLY A 148 16.68 5.43 20.72
C GLY A 148 15.24 5.87 21.10
N GLY A 149 14.36 4.90 21.44
CA GLY A 149 12.99 5.20 21.84
C GLY A 149 12.01 5.44 20.69
N VAL A 150 12.27 4.86 19.49
CA VAL A 150 11.38 4.94 18.34
C VAL A 150 10.11 4.13 18.58
N SER A 151 8.95 4.78 18.61
CA SER A 151 7.67 4.08 18.61
C SER A 151 7.41 3.45 17.24
N ASN A 152 6.94 2.19 17.22
CA ASN A 152 6.60 1.44 16.03
C ASN A 152 7.65 1.61 14.91
N PRO A 153 8.88 1.09 15.10
CA PRO A 153 9.95 1.22 14.12
C PRO A 153 9.60 0.49 12.82
N LEU A 154 9.89 1.12 11.69
CA LEU A 154 9.57 0.63 10.35
C LEU A 154 10.81 0.21 9.58
N MET A 155 11.88 1.01 9.68
CA MET A 155 13.08 0.83 8.89
C MET A 155 14.28 1.44 9.60
N ARG A 156 15.45 0.83 9.40
CA ARG A 156 16.73 1.43 9.74
C ARG A 156 17.45 1.89 8.47
N VAL A 157 18.04 3.09 8.52
CA VAL A 157 18.80 3.68 7.43
C VAL A 157 20.25 3.85 7.90
N GLY A 158 21.16 3.12 7.29
CA GLY A 158 22.55 3.05 7.73
C GLY A 158 22.69 2.58 9.18
N ASP A 159 23.70 3.09 9.88
CA ASP A 159 24.08 2.58 11.22
C ASP A 159 23.43 3.33 12.39
N SER A 160 22.83 4.48 12.13
CA SER A 160 22.43 5.38 13.22
C SER A 160 21.09 6.07 13.07
N ILE A 161 20.36 5.81 12.01
CA ILE A 161 19.03 6.39 11.80
C ILE A 161 17.98 5.29 11.82
N ALA A 162 16.90 5.51 12.55
CA ALA A 162 15.68 4.70 12.49
C ALA A 162 14.49 5.57 12.09
N LEU A 163 13.69 5.07 11.16
CA LEU A 163 12.38 5.60 10.81
C LEU A 163 11.33 4.91 11.67
N GLY A 164 10.48 5.68 12.30
CA GLY A 164 9.34 5.19 13.05
C GLY A 164 8.04 5.85 12.65
N GLN A 165 6.95 5.24 13.08
CA GLN A 165 5.60 5.77 12.94
C GLN A 165 4.99 5.95 14.32
N ARG A 166 4.26 7.05 14.52
CA ARG A 166 3.40 7.22 15.69
C ARG A 166 2.01 7.69 15.28
N MET A 167 1.03 7.22 16.02
CA MET A 167 -0.34 7.65 15.89
C MET A 167 -0.68 8.56 17.07
N LEU A 168 -1.09 9.77 16.76
CA LEU A 168 -1.59 10.73 17.73
C LEU A 168 -3.11 10.74 17.65
N PHE A 169 -3.74 10.52 18.77
CA PHE A 169 -5.18 10.41 18.87
C PHE A 169 -5.75 11.61 19.62
N SER A 170 -6.77 12.26 19.03
CA SER A 170 -7.59 13.26 19.69
C SER A 170 -9.07 12.93 19.48
N MET A 171 -9.97 13.65 20.15
CA MET A 171 -11.42 13.51 19.95
C MET A 171 -11.88 13.88 18.54
N GLU A 172 -11.09 14.69 17.82
CA GLU A 172 -11.48 15.27 16.53
C GLU A 172 -10.73 14.64 15.35
N GLU A 173 -9.52 14.09 15.59
CA GLU A 173 -8.70 13.53 14.51
C GLU A 173 -7.80 12.41 14.98
N VAL A 174 -7.43 11.53 14.04
CA VAL A 174 -6.32 10.61 14.17
C VAL A 174 -5.21 11.10 13.23
N ARG A 175 -4.03 11.32 13.80
CA ARG A 175 -2.87 11.82 13.05
C ARG A 175 -1.77 10.78 13.04
N TYR A 176 -1.26 10.50 11.86
CA TYR A 176 -0.06 9.68 11.68
C TYR A 176 1.14 10.58 11.43
N GLU A 177 2.21 10.36 12.16
CA GLU A 177 3.49 11.01 11.94
C GLU A 177 4.56 9.95 11.67
N TYR A 178 5.39 10.22 10.67
CA TYR A 178 6.56 9.44 10.32
C TYR A 178 7.78 10.28 10.68
N TYR A 179 8.67 9.74 11.48
CA TYR A 179 9.76 10.51 12.03
C TYR A 179 11.04 9.68 12.10
N THR A 180 12.15 10.37 12.03
CA THR A 180 13.47 9.77 12.15
C THR A 180 14.12 10.14 13.47
N VAL A 181 14.90 9.20 14.00
CA VAL A 181 15.65 9.35 15.24
C VAL A 181 17.08 8.89 15.02
N ASN A 182 18.02 9.64 15.56
CA ASN A 182 19.38 9.13 15.70
C ASN A 182 19.42 8.10 16.84
N THR A 183 19.66 6.85 16.50
CA THR A 183 19.58 5.72 17.44
C THR A 183 20.65 5.73 18.53
N ARG A 184 21.76 6.45 18.31
CA ARG A 184 22.85 6.56 19.29
C ARG A 184 22.56 7.62 20.35
N SER A 185 21.97 8.75 19.95
CA SER A 185 21.66 9.87 20.86
C SER A 185 20.23 9.86 21.38
N GLY A 186 19.32 9.12 20.74
CA GLY A 186 17.87 9.19 21.00
C GLY A 186 17.21 10.48 20.52
N GLN A 187 17.96 11.34 19.79
CA GLN A 187 17.45 12.63 19.34
C GLN A 187 16.65 12.50 18.05
N GLY A 188 15.43 13.09 18.03
CA GLY A 188 14.65 13.27 16.81
C GLY A 188 15.38 14.11 15.79
N VAL A 189 15.33 13.70 14.53
CA VAL A 189 15.99 14.39 13.42
C VAL A 189 14.99 15.14 12.56
N ASP A 190 13.97 14.42 12.05
CA ASP A 190 12.97 15.00 11.17
C ASP A 190 11.60 14.35 11.38
N THR A 191 10.53 15.02 10.91
CA THR A 191 9.16 14.52 11.05
C THR A 191 8.30 14.94 9.88
N VAL A 192 7.60 13.99 9.28
CA VAL A 192 6.58 14.22 8.26
C VAL A 192 5.21 13.84 8.84
N ARG A 193 4.24 14.73 8.69
CA ARG A 193 2.85 14.47 9.02
C ARG A 193 2.13 13.93 7.81
N ALA A 194 1.43 12.81 7.99
CA ALA A 194 0.51 12.32 6.98
C ALA A 194 -0.63 13.33 6.74
N LEU A 195 -1.27 13.22 5.59
CA LEU A 195 -2.52 13.93 5.35
C LEU A 195 -3.53 13.57 6.45
N LEU A 196 -4.46 14.50 6.70
CA LEU A 196 -5.49 14.31 7.72
C LEU A 196 -6.27 13.01 7.50
N SER A 197 -6.38 12.22 8.57
CA SER A 197 -7.32 11.10 8.64
C SER A 197 -8.57 11.58 9.37
N LYS A 198 -9.70 11.64 8.66
CA LYS A 198 -10.98 12.03 9.26
C LYS A 198 -11.52 10.90 10.13
N ALA A 199 -11.97 11.23 11.33
CA ALA A 199 -12.72 10.35 12.18
C ALA A 199 -14.20 10.77 12.17
N SER A 200 -15.10 9.86 11.83
CA SER A 200 -16.52 10.04 12.08
C SER A 200 -16.96 9.10 13.19
N LEU A 201 -17.51 9.65 14.26
CA LEU A 201 -18.11 8.87 15.33
C LEU A 201 -19.54 8.52 14.93
N GLN A 202 -19.83 7.25 14.78
CA GLN A 202 -21.18 6.73 14.61
C GLN A 202 -21.56 5.92 15.85
N LEU A 203 -22.80 6.10 16.30
CA LEU A 203 -23.34 5.21 17.32
C LEU A 203 -23.79 3.92 16.64
N SER A 204 -23.24 2.79 17.07
CA SER A 204 -23.74 1.49 16.64
C SER A 204 -25.18 1.28 17.15
N GLU A 205 -25.90 0.33 16.56
CA GLU A 205 -27.24 -0.08 17.04
C GLU A 205 -27.26 -0.49 18.52
N ARG A 206 -26.11 -0.84 19.08
CA ARG A 206 -25.92 -1.17 20.51
C ARG A 206 -25.49 0.03 21.37
N GLY A 207 -25.52 1.25 20.81
CA GLY A 207 -25.14 2.47 21.53
C GLY A 207 -23.64 2.63 21.78
N MET A 208 -22.81 1.79 21.18
CA MET A 208 -21.34 1.95 21.25
C MET A 208 -20.88 2.94 20.20
N ALA A 209 -19.99 3.85 20.58
CA ALA A 209 -19.35 4.74 19.63
C ALA A 209 -18.39 3.95 18.74
N VAL A 210 -18.66 3.91 17.44
CA VAL A 210 -17.77 3.33 16.43
C VAL A 210 -17.11 4.48 15.69
N ALA A 211 -15.79 4.53 15.75
CA ALA A 211 -15.02 5.49 14.98
C ALA A 211 -14.78 4.91 13.57
N ASN A 212 -15.40 5.50 12.56
CA ASN A 212 -15.01 5.27 11.18
C ASN A 212 -13.82 6.18 10.87
N LEU A 213 -12.69 5.59 10.59
CA LEU A 213 -11.48 6.29 10.21
C LEU A 213 -11.35 6.28 8.69
N HIS A 214 -11.31 7.46 8.10
CA HIS A 214 -11.15 7.65 6.66
C HIS A 214 -9.74 8.14 6.35
N ASN A 215 -9.28 7.85 5.16
CA ASN A 215 -8.00 8.29 4.61
C ASN A 215 -6.77 7.86 5.44
N ILE A 216 -6.85 6.69 6.09
CA ILE A 216 -5.71 6.13 6.83
C ILE A 216 -4.65 5.67 5.84
N PRO A 217 -3.44 6.26 5.85
CA PRO A 217 -2.41 5.85 4.94
C PRO A 217 -1.93 4.44 5.24
N LYS A 218 -1.67 3.67 4.19
CA LYS A 218 -0.89 2.43 4.27
C LYS A 218 0.54 2.72 3.86
N VAL A 219 1.49 2.23 4.64
CA VAL A 219 2.91 2.45 4.39
C VAL A 219 3.51 1.26 3.67
N ALA A 220 4.23 1.54 2.57
CA ALA A 220 5.09 0.58 1.89
C ALA A 220 6.55 1.07 1.97
N LEU A 221 7.45 0.20 2.40
CA LEU A 221 8.89 0.51 2.44
C LEU A 221 9.49 0.23 1.07
N LEU A 222 10.23 1.19 0.51
CA LEU A 222 10.76 1.15 -0.84
C LEU A 222 12.20 1.65 -0.86
N GLY A 223 13.18 0.76 -1.03
CA GLY A 223 14.60 1.13 -0.97
C GLY A 223 14.97 1.81 0.34
N GLU A 224 15.56 2.99 0.28
CA GLU A 224 15.89 3.83 1.45
C GLU A 224 14.78 4.83 1.80
N GLY A 225 13.54 4.56 1.38
CA GLY A 225 12.41 5.44 1.59
C GLY A 225 11.12 4.69 1.90
N PHE A 226 10.03 5.42 1.81
CA PHE A 226 8.70 4.86 2.02
C PHE A 226 7.65 5.57 1.17
N VAL A 227 6.54 4.88 0.96
CA VAL A 227 5.39 5.40 0.24
C VAL A 227 4.18 5.38 1.16
N LEU A 228 3.46 6.49 1.21
CA LEU A 228 2.15 6.57 1.85
C LEU A 228 1.07 6.45 0.78
N ALA A 229 0.30 5.37 0.84
CA ALA A 229 -0.84 5.15 -0.04
C ALA A 229 -2.12 5.56 0.67
N TYR A 230 -2.80 6.57 0.14
CA TYR A 230 -4.05 7.10 0.68
C TYR A 230 -5.25 6.54 -0.09
N PRO A 231 -6.15 5.78 0.58
CA PRO A 231 -7.26 5.12 -0.10
C PRO A 231 -8.30 6.11 -0.64
N ASP A 232 -8.77 7.03 0.18
CA ASP A 232 -9.92 7.86 -0.15
C ASP A 232 -9.61 8.94 -1.19
N VAL A 233 -8.40 9.51 -1.14
CA VAL A 233 -7.95 10.50 -2.13
C VAL A 233 -7.18 9.87 -3.30
N ARG A 234 -6.96 8.55 -3.26
CA ARG A 234 -6.23 7.79 -4.29
C ARG A 234 -4.92 8.46 -4.70
N SER A 235 -4.01 8.62 -3.72
CA SER A 235 -2.71 9.26 -3.94
C SER A 235 -1.59 8.45 -3.33
N LEU A 236 -0.42 8.47 -3.98
CA LEU A 236 0.81 7.87 -3.49
C LEU A 236 1.83 8.97 -3.25
N TYR A 237 2.29 9.11 -2.02
CA TYR A 237 3.30 10.10 -1.60
C TYR A 237 4.61 9.39 -1.35
N PHE A 238 5.64 9.69 -2.14
CA PHE A 238 6.96 9.06 -2.11
C PHE A 238 7.91 9.91 -1.29
N TYR A 239 8.48 9.31 -0.25
CA TYR A 239 9.44 9.95 0.63
C TYR A 239 10.77 9.19 0.60
N ARG A 240 11.87 9.92 0.56
CA ARG A 240 13.21 9.41 0.75
C ARG A 240 13.71 9.79 2.14
N VAL A 241 14.47 8.90 2.76
CA VAL A 241 15.19 9.16 4.01
C VAL A 241 16.69 9.12 3.71
N ASP A 242 17.38 10.21 3.94
CA ASP A 242 18.82 10.25 3.74
C ASP A 242 19.61 9.69 4.93
N GLN A 243 20.92 9.52 4.77
CA GLN A 243 21.80 9.00 5.81
C GLN A 243 21.93 9.93 7.05
N ALA A 244 21.54 11.19 6.93
CA ALA A 244 21.45 12.13 8.04
C ALA A 244 20.10 12.05 8.77
N GLY A 245 19.12 11.35 8.20
CA GLY A 245 17.78 11.17 8.76
C GLY A 245 16.78 12.21 8.29
N LYS A 246 17.11 13.03 7.29
CA LYS A 246 16.13 13.97 6.71
C LYS A 246 15.14 13.23 5.83
N ILE A 247 13.87 13.64 5.91
CA ILE A 247 12.76 13.07 5.13
C ILE A 247 12.36 14.08 4.06
N ASP A 248 12.59 13.75 2.80
CA ASP A 248 12.23 14.60 1.66
C ASP A 248 11.07 13.97 0.86
N LEU A 249 10.02 14.77 0.59
CA LEU A 249 8.98 14.38 -0.35
C LEU A 249 9.55 14.46 -1.78
N GLU A 250 9.72 13.33 -2.43
CA GLU A 250 10.28 13.28 -3.79
C GLU A 250 9.21 13.45 -4.86
N ARG A 251 8.03 12.89 -4.63
CA ARG A 251 6.99 12.85 -5.65
C ARG A 251 5.62 12.53 -5.07
N VAL A 252 4.59 13.00 -5.76
CA VAL A 252 3.20 12.58 -5.58
C VAL A 252 2.67 12.02 -6.88
N VAL A 253 1.98 10.89 -6.82
CA VAL A 253 1.17 10.33 -7.90
C VAL A 253 -0.28 10.44 -7.49
N GLY A 254 -1.12 10.97 -8.37
CA GLY A 254 -2.49 11.33 -8.03
C GLY A 254 -2.62 12.78 -7.58
N GLU A 255 -3.65 13.09 -6.84
CA GLU A 255 -3.95 14.43 -6.40
C GLU A 255 -3.05 14.83 -5.21
N GLN A 256 -2.30 15.89 -5.38
CA GLN A 256 -1.50 16.46 -4.29
C GLN A 256 -2.37 17.45 -3.49
N LEU A 257 -2.84 17.01 -2.33
CA LEU A 257 -3.69 17.78 -1.45
C LEU A 257 -2.91 18.32 -0.24
N THR A 258 -3.28 19.52 0.21
CA THR A 258 -2.91 20.02 1.53
C THR A 258 -3.88 19.48 2.59
N ARG A 259 -3.52 19.68 3.86
CA ARG A 259 -4.40 19.31 4.98
C ARG A 259 -5.74 20.04 4.89
N GLU A 260 -5.73 21.34 4.63
CA GLU A 260 -6.93 22.18 4.52
C GLU A 260 -7.82 21.74 3.37
N GLN A 261 -7.23 21.31 2.25
CA GLN A 261 -7.97 20.76 1.13
C GLN A 261 -8.63 19.42 1.48
N VAL A 262 -7.93 18.53 2.21
CA VAL A 262 -8.54 17.26 2.69
C VAL A 262 -9.67 17.54 3.69
N GLU A 263 -9.51 18.51 4.59
CA GLU A 263 -10.56 18.94 5.52
C GLU A 263 -11.82 19.45 4.80
N ALA A 264 -11.63 20.14 3.68
CA ALA A 264 -12.71 20.70 2.87
C ALA A 264 -13.38 19.68 1.94
N LEU A 265 -12.84 18.46 1.79
CA LEU A 265 -13.45 17.44 0.94
C LEU A 265 -14.85 17.07 1.46
N PRO A 266 -15.83 16.93 0.56
CA PRO A 266 -17.17 16.48 0.94
C PRO A 266 -17.16 15.02 1.42
N GLN A 267 -18.11 14.66 2.28
CA GLN A 267 -18.18 13.32 2.89
C GLN A 267 -18.26 12.20 1.84
N GLU A 268 -18.97 12.44 0.74
CA GLU A 268 -19.13 11.49 -0.37
C GLU A 268 -17.79 11.08 -1.00
N ARG A 269 -16.78 11.94 -0.90
CA ARG A 269 -15.42 11.62 -1.38
C ARG A 269 -14.77 10.48 -0.59
N PHE A 270 -15.16 10.29 0.67
CA PHE A 270 -14.68 9.22 1.55
C PHE A 270 -15.54 7.95 1.50
N GLU A 271 -16.59 7.95 0.68
CA GLU A 271 -17.54 6.84 0.53
C GLU A 271 -17.42 6.16 -0.84
N THR A 272 -16.25 6.23 -1.45
CA THR A 272 -16.02 5.75 -2.84
C THR A 272 -16.17 4.23 -3.02
N GLY A 273 -16.32 3.49 -1.93
CA GLY A 273 -16.35 2.03 -1.98
C GLY A 273 -15.00 1.37 -2.28
N TYR A 274 -13.93 2.15 -2.40
CA TYR A 274 -12.56 1.69 -2.53
C TYR A 274 -11.85 1.77 -1.17
N GLY A 275 -11.05 0.76 -0.84
CA GLY A 275 -10.24 0.79 0.38
C GLY A 275 -8.98 -0.03 0.26
N LEU A 276 -8.03 0.21 1.17
CA LEU A 276 -6.75 -0.49 1.25
C LEU A 276 -6.65 -1.26 2.56
N PHE A 277 -6.36 -2.55 2.47
CA PHE A 277 -5.99 -3.35 3.64
C PHE A 277 -4.53 -3.18 3.99
N GLN A 278 -3.65 -3.28 2.99
CA GLN A 278 -2.21 -3.32 3.19
C GLN A 278 -1.49 -2.69 1.99
N ALA A 279 -0.29 -2.15 2.25
CA ALA A 279 0.69 -1.82 1.25
C ALA A 279 2.00 -2.55 1.59
N GLN A 280 2.66 -3.10 0.59
CA GLN A 280 3.97 -3.73 0.71
C GLN A 280 4.89 -3.18 -0.38
N GLY A 281 6.13 -2.86 -0.02
CA GLY A 281 7.15 -2.42 -0.96
C GLY A 281 8.27 -3.45 -1.07
N THR A 282 8.87 -3.50 -2.24
CA THR A 282 10.14 -4.16 -2.54
C THR A 282 11.16 -3.11 -2.98
N ASP A 283 12.29 -3.49 -3.55
CA ASP A 283 13.25 -2.51 -4.06
C ASP A 283 12.77 -1.81 -5.34
N GLU A 284 11.88 -2.47 -6.09
CA GLU A 284 11.49 -2.01 -7.43
C GLU A 284 9.98 -1.73 -7.55
N ARG A 285 9.13 -2.23 -6.64
CA ARG A 285 7.68 -2.22 -6.81
C ARG A 285 6.92 -1.94 -5.52
N ILE A 286 5.69 -1.49 -5.71
CA ILE A 286 4.70 -1.28 -4.65
C ILE A 286 3.50 -2.16 -4.96
N TYR A 287 3.02 -2.87 -3.97
CA TYR A 287 1.86 -3.74 -4.01
C TYR A 287 0.82 -3.22 -3.03
N LEU A 288 -0.38 -2.96 -3.51
CA LEU A 288 -1.51 -2.52 -2.70
C LEU A 288 -2.58 -3.61 -2.68
N LEU A 289 -2.87 -4.16 -1.53
CA LEU A 289 -4.04 -5.01 -1.34
C LEU A 289 -5.24 -4.13 -1.13
N SER A 290 -6.12 -4.06 -2.13
CA SER A 290 -7.28 -3.20 -2.15
C SER A 290 -8.57 -3.97 -2.28
N TYR A 291 -9.69 -3.31 -2.00
CA TYR A 291 -11.03 -3.81 -2.27
C TYR A 291 -11.89 -2.73 -2.90
N ARG A 292 -12.88 -3.17 -3.68
CA ARG A 292 -13.92 -2.31 -4.23
C ARG A 292 -15.28 -2.87 -3.88
N ARG A 293 -16.18 -1.99 -3.50
CA ARG A 293 -17.56 -2.34 -3.29
C ARG A 293 -18.28 -2.40 -4.63
N GLY A 294 -18.93 -3.52 -4.94
CA GLY A 294 -19.75 -3.66 -6.14
C GLY A 294 -20.97 -2.73 -6.11
N ASP A 295 -21.51 -2.43 -7.28
CA ASP A 295 -22.74 -1.66 -7.40
C ASP A 295 -23.91 -2.36 -6.71
N ARG A 296 -24.67 -1.60 -5.93
CA ARG A 296 -25.89 -2.08 -5.25
C ARG A 296 -27.06 -2.21 -6.23
N SER A 297 -26.93 -3.00 -7.28
CA SER A 297 -28.03 -3.27 -8.18
C SER A 297 -28.63 -4.65 -7.87
N GLY A 298 -29.49 -4.74 -6.85
CA GLY A 298 -30.23 -5.96 -6.53
C GLY A 298 -30.69 -6.04 -5.07
N GLU A 299 -31.76 -6.77 -4.84
CA GLU A 299 -32.45 -6.92 -3.54
C GLU A 299 -31.67 -7.70 -2.45
N GLU A 300 -30.44 -8.16 -2.71
CA GLU A 300 -29.63 -8.86 -1.71
C GLU A 300 -28.73 -7.88 -0.95
N SER A 301 -28.99 -7.75 0.33
CA SER A 301 -28.49 -6.77 1.28
C SER A 301 -27.00 -6.90 1.68
N GLN A 302 -26.18 -7.70 1.01
CA GLN A 302 -24.74 -7.76 1.22
C GLN A 302 -24.03 -7.21 -0.01
N ALA A 303 -23.44 -6.01 0.12
CA ALA A 303 -22.58 -5.48 -0.90
C ALA A 303 -21.39 -6.46 -1.10
N ALA A 304 -21.35 -7.09 -2.27
CA ALA A 304 -20.22 -7.92 -2.64
C ALA A 304 -18.97 -7.02 -2.76
N PHE A 305 -17.89 -7.40 -2.11
CA PHE A 305 -16.57 -6.78 -2.30
C PHE A 305 -15.75 -7.62 -3.25
N THR A 306 -15.08 -6.96 -4.18
CA THR A 306 -14.05 -7.57 -5.03
C THR A 306 -12.69 -7.14 -4.51
N TYR A 307 -11.75 -8.06 -4.44
CA TYR A 307 -10.42 -7.85 -3.87
C TYR A 307 -9.37 -7.83 -4.97
N TYR A 308 -8.39 -6.95 -4.84
CA TYR A 308 -7.37 -6.72 -5.86
C TYR A 308 -5.98 -6.59 -5.25
N VAL A 309 -4.97 -6.99 -6.03
CA VAL A 309 -3.59 -6.55 -5.83
C VAL A 309 -3.25 -5.59 -6.96
N GLU A 310 -3.04 -4.33 -6.63
CA GLU A 310 -2.61 -3.29 -7.55
C GLU A 310 -1.09 -3.17 -7.48
N VAL A 311 -0.41 -3.29 -8.63
CA VAL A 311 1.07 -3.28 -8.71
C VAL A 311 1.53 -2.03 -9.43
N TYR A 312 2.44 -1.31 -8.79
CA TYR A 312 3.08 -0.11 -9.32
C TYR A 312 4.60 -0.28 -9.33
N ASP A 313 5.26 0.37 -10.29
CA ASP A 313 6.71 0.49 -10.25
C ASP A 313 7.16 1.45 -9.12
N LYS A 314 8.46 1.51 -8.87
CA LYS A 314 9.05 2.42 -7.86
C LYS A 314 8.83 3.91 -8.17
N ARG A 315 8.30 4.25 -9.33
CA ARG A 315 7.91 5.61 -9.70
C ARG A 315 6.41 5.85 -9.56
N GLY A 316 5.65 4.84 -9.14
CA GLY A 316 4.21 4.90 -8.98
C GLY A 316 3.44 4.78 -10.29
N ARG A 317 4.06 4.32 -11.38
CA ARG A 317 3.34 4.02 -12.62
C ARG A 317 2.64 2.67 -12.47
N PRO A 318 1.35 2.58 -12.83
CA PRO A 318 0.62 1.33 -12.76
C PRO A 318 1.23 0.30 -13.72
N ILE A 319 1.47 -0.91 -13.23
CA ILE A 319 1.97 -2.04 -14.01
C ILE A 319 0.81 -2.97 -14.34
N LYS A 320 0.17 -3.53 -13.30
CA LYS A 320 -0.84 -4.58 -13.44
C LYS A 320 -1.77 -4.60 -12.25
N THR A 321 -3.01 -5.02 -12.46
CA THR A 321 -3.96 -5.33 -11.40
C THR A 321 -4.33 -6.79 -11.47
N PHE A 322 -4.31 -7.45 -10.33
CA PHE A 322 -4.81 -8.81 -10.15
C PHE A 322 -6.12 -8.78 -9.39
N GLU A 323 -7.16 -9.38 -9.96
CA GLU A 323 -8.42 -9.63 -9.27
C GLU A 323 -8.35 -10.99 -8.57
N LEU A 324 -8.71 -11.02 -7.29
CA LEU A 324 -8.63 -12.23 -6.47
C LEU A 324 -9.98 -12.95 -6.44
N ASP A 325 -9.94 -14.28 -6.51
CA ASP A 325 -11.11 -15.16 -6.47
C ASP A 325 -11.74 -15.28 -5.07
N ARG A 326 -11.16 -14.63 -4.07
CA ARG A 326 -11.58 -14.73 -2.67
C ARG A 326 -11.32 -13.49 -1.85
N ALA A 327 -11.98 -13.42 -0.70
CA ALA A 327 -11.79 -12.37 0.29
C ALA A 327 -10.50 -12.61 1.08
N VAL A 328 -9.64 -11.59 1.17
CA VAL A 328 -8.40 -11.60 1.94
C VAL A 328 -8.14 -10.21 2.53
N THR A 329 -7.44 -10.15 3.65
CA THR A 329 -7.14 -8.89 4.34
C THR A 329 -5.65 -8.67 4.60
N SER A 330 -4.84 -9.68 4.35
CA SER A 330 -3.38 -9.59 4.51
C SER A 330 -2.67 -10.27 3.35
N MET A 331 -1.55 -9.70 2.95
CA MET A 331 -0.78 -10.08 1.78
C MET A 331 0.71 -10.19 2.14
N LEU A 332 1.37 -11.19 1.57
CA LEU A 332 2.81 -11.35 1.55
C LEU A 332 3.26 -11.56 0.11
N VAL A 333 4.22 -10.77 -0.35
CA VAL A 333 4.74 -10.82 -1.72
C VAL A 333 6.11 -11.48 -1.72
N ASP A 334 6.26 -12.52 -2.52
CA ASP A 334 7.54 -13.15 -2.86
C ASP A 334 7.81 -12.91 -4.35
N GLU A 335 8.45 -11.79 -4.67
CA GLU A 335 8.81 -11.45 -6.05
C GLU A 335 9.78 -12.46 -6.65
N SER A 336 10.68 -13.00 -5.84
CA SER A 336 11.73 -13.91 -6.32
C SER A 336 11.16 -15.20 -6.90
N ARG A 337 9.97 -15.60 -6.42
CA ARG A 337 9.24 -16.80 -6.88
C ARG A 337 7.99 -16.46 -7.69
N GLY A 338 7.67 -15.18 -7.88
CA GLY A 338 6.44 -14.75 -8.53
C GLY A 338 5.20 -15.28 -7.81
N ARG A 339 5.13 -15.16 -6.47
CA ARG A 339 4.03 -15.67 -5.68
C ARG A 339 3.49 -14.66 -4.70
N PHE A 340 2.17 -14.67 -4.57
CA PHE A 340 1.46 -14.05 -3.47
C PHE A 340 1.04 -15.11 -2.45
N TYR A 341 1.06 -14.71 -1.18
CA TYR A 341 0.44 -15.44 -0.08
C TYR A 341 -0.52 -14.51 0.63
N PHE A 342 -1.70 -15.03 0.99
CA PHE A 342 -2.75 -14.25 1.62
C PHE A 342 -3.36 -14.99 2.78
N TYR A 343 -3.96 -14.25 3.71
CA TYR A 343 -4.94 -14.77 4.64
C TYR A 343 -6.03 -13.74 4.94
N ASP A 344 -7.15 -14.21 5.51
CA ASP A 344 -8.23 -13.35 5.95
C ASP A 344 -8.22 -13.23 7.47
N ALA A 345 -7.75 -12.08 8.00
CA ALA A 345 -7.65 -11.83 9.44
C ALA A 345 -9.01 -11.69 10.16
N ARG A 346 -10.13 -11.69 9.42
CA ARG A 346 -11.50 -11.66 9.99
C ARG A 346 -11.95 -13.02 10.53
N TYR A 347 -11.25 -14.09 10.13
CA TYR A 347 -11.54 -15.47 10.52
C TYR A 347 -10.34 -16.07 11.25
N ASP A 348 -10.52 -17.27 11.77
CA ASP A 348 -9.42 -18.03 12.35
C ASP A 348 -8.35 -18.33 11.31
N PHE A 349 -7.10 -18.27 11.72
CA PHE A 349 -5.98 -18.51 10.83
C PHE A 349 -5.73 -20.01 10.66
N GLU A 350 -6.49 -20.63 9.77
CA GLU A 350 -6.38 -22.06 9.43
C GLU A 350 -5.80 -22.28 8.04
N TRP A 351 -5.76 -21.22 7.22
CA TRP A 351 -5.40 -21.32 5.81
C TRP A 351 -4.53 -20.14 5.36
N VAL A 352 -3.49 -20.46 4.62
CA VAL A 352 -2.80 -19.50 3.74
C VAL A 352 -3.23 -19.78 2.32
N TYR A 353 -3.62 -18.76 1.60
CA TYR A 353 -3.94 -18.83 0.18
C TYR A 353 -2.73 -18.41 -0.64
N THR A 354 -2.39 -19.14 -1.70
CA THR A 354 -1.25 -18.82 -2.55
C THR A 354 -1.62 -18.85 -4.02
N CYS A 355 -1.12 -17.91 -4.79
CA CYS A 355 -1.25 -17.88 -6.25
C CYS A 355 0.05 -17.38 -6.89
N ALA A 356 0.37 -17.95 -8.05
CA ALA A 356 1.47 -17.47 -8.87
C ALA A 356 1.04 -16.20 -9.61
N PHE A 357 1.99 -15.31 -9.88
CA PHE A 357 1.79 -14.14 -10.71
C PHE A 357 2.98 -13.92 -11.63
N ASP A 358 2.74 -13.22 -12.75
CA ASP A 358 3.74 -12.74 -13.70
C ASP A 358 3.53 -11.24 -13.96
N LEU A 359 4.63 -10.47 -14.08
CA LEU A 359 4.63 -8.99 -14.20
C LEU A 359 5.37 -8.52 -15.46
#